data_d24cd9da8221f38fccdfadefd16d7e87
#
_entry.id   d24cd9da8221f38fccdfadefd16d7e87
#
_cell.length_a   1.000
_cell.length_b   1.000
_cell.length_c   1.000
_cell.angle_alpha   90.00
_cell.angle_beta   90.00
_cell.angle_gamma   90.00
#
_symmetry.space_group_name_H-M   'P 1'
#
loop_
_entity.id
_entity.type
_entity.pdbx_description
1 polymer ?
#
loop_
_entity_poly.entity_id
_entity_poly.type
_entity_poly.pdbx_seq_one_letter_code
_entity_poly.pdbx_strand_id
1 'polypeptide(L)'
;AITGADRIVVVTTPQIAAIHDADCVLQILKTHYTVKTELLINGFRKHMVKDGDMLNIDDICELLDVPLLGVVPEDEQIIIAQNHGEPLLHLDGNKKNALLSELCYNNIARRITGEEVPLLNYIKQGSIFSKIFFKKKPVKGALHV
;
A
#
# COMPACT_ATOMS: atom_id res chain seq x y z
N ALA A 1 2.01 0.87 -22.83
CA ALA A 1 0.89 1.22 -21.94
C ALA A 1 1.26 2.34 -20.95
N ILE A 2 2.55 2.57 -20.64
CA ILE A 2 2.98 3.56 -19.64
C ILE A 2 3.11 4.97 -20.22
N THR A 3 3.30 5.09 -21.53
CA THR A 3 3.46 6.38 -22.21
C THR A 3 2.20 7.23 -22.07
N GLY A 4 2.32 8.39 -21.44
CA GLY A 4 1.21 9.31 -21.18
C GLY A 4 0.49 9.12 -19.83
N ALA A 5 1.02 8.27 -18.94
CA ALA A 5 0.50 8.15 -17.59
C ALA A 5 1.09 9.25 -16.70
N ASP A 6 0.25 9.93 -15.92
CA ASP A 6 0.67 10.92 -14.92
C ASP A 6 1.03 10.27 -13.57
N ARG A 7 0.56 9.05 -13.37
CA ARG A 7 0.77 8.26 -12.15
C ARG A 7 0.81 6.77 -12.48
N ILE A 8 1.68 6.05 -11.80
CA ILE A 8 1.79 4.60 -11.88
C ILE A 8 1.52 4.01 -10.48
N VAL A 9 0.65 3.02 -10.41
CA VAL A 9 0.43 2.24 -9.20
C VAL A 9 0.95 0.83 -9.46
N VAL A 10 2.00 0.45 -8.74
CA VAL A 10 2.51 -0.92 -8.75
C VAL A 10 1.76 -1.71 -7.69
N VAL A 11 1.08 -2.76 -8.11
CA VAL A 11 0.31 -3.64 -7.23
C VAL A 11 1.09 -4.92 -7.02
N THR A 12 1.34 -5.27 -5.75
CA THR A 12 1.98 -6.52 -5.38
C THR A 12 1.23 -7.20 -4.24
N THR A 13 1.57 -8.45 -3.98
CA THR A 13 1.14 -9.19 -2.79
C THR A 13 2.35 -9.37 -1.86
N PRO A 14 2.14 -9.61 -0.55
CA PRO A 14 3.24 -9.70 0.42
C PRO A 14 4.00 -11.05 0.39
N GLN A 15 4.04 -11.72 -0.77
CA GLN A 15 4.84 -12.91 -1.00
C GLN A 15 6.19 -12.52 -1.62
N ILE A 16 7.26 -13.19 -1.20
CA ILE A 16 8.65 -12.87 -1.62
C ILE A 16 8.79 -12.86 -3.14
N ALA A 17 8.21 -13.81 -3.86
CA ALA A 17 8.27 -13.86 -5.32
C ALA A 17 7.60 -12.64 -5.97
N ALA A 18 6.41 -12.25 -5.50
CA ALA A 18 5.70 -11.10 -6.03
C ALA A 18 6.40 -9.77 -5.71
N ILE A 19 7.06 -9.68 -4.55
CA ILE A 19 7.86 -8.52 -4.17
C ILE A 19 9.09 -8.40 -5.07
N HIS A 20 9.77 -9.52 -5.35
CA HIS A 20 10.89 -9.54 -6.29
C HIS A 20 10.46 -9.08 -7.70
N ASP A 21 9.32 -9.57 -8.20
CA ASP A 21 8.79 -9.15 -9.50
C ASP A 21 8.43 -7.65 -9.51
N ALA A 22 7.84 -7.16 -8.43
CA ALA A 22 7.55 -5.73 -8.26
C ALA A 22 8.83 -4.88 -8.25
N ASP A 23 9.90 -5.33 -7.59
CA ASP A 23 11.21 -4.66 -7.58
C ASP A 23 11.79 -4.57 -9.00
N CYS A 24 11.76 -5.65 -9.76
CA CYS A 24 12.21 -5.66 -11.16
C CYS A 24 11.44 -4.61 -12.00
N VAL A 25 10.12 -4.55 -11.86
CA VAL A 25 9.29 -3.55 -12.54
C VAL A 25 9.64 -2.13 -12.10
N LEU A 26 9.79 -1.91 -10.80
CA LEU A 26 10.15 -0.60 -10.24
C LEU A 26 11.51 -0.10 -10.71
N GLN A 27 12.51 -0.98 -10.84
CA GLN A 27 13.82 -0.64 -11.39
C GLN A 27 13.71 -0.16 -12.85
N ILE A 28 12.91 -0.83 -13.67
CA ILE A 28 12.64 -0.42 -15.06
C ILE A 28 11.93 0.95 -15.06
N LEU A 29 10.94 1.14 -14.21
CA LEU A 29 10.22 2.41 -14.11
C LEU A 29 11.14 3.56 -13.70
N LYS A 30 11.94 3.38 -12.66
CA LYS A 30 12.90 4.38 -12.17
C LYS A 30 13.94 4.77 -13.23
N THR A 31 14.32 3.83 -14.11
CA THR A 31 15.34 4.05 -15.15
C THR A 31 14.79 4.78 -16.37
N HIS A 32 13.55 4.51 -16.76
CA HIS A 32 13.03 4.95 -18.06
C HIS A 32 11.93 6.01 -17.98
N TYR A 33 11.35 6.25 -16.79
CA TYR A 33 10.19 7.11 -16.62
C TYR A 33 10.33 8.03 -15.42
N THR A 34 9.99 9.30 -15.62
CA THR A 34 9.89 10.30 -14.54
C THR A 34 8.43 10.50 -14.19
N VAL A 35 7.79 9.47 -13.66
CA VAL A 35 6.36 9.48 -13.32
C VAL A 35 6.19 9.16 -11.85
N LYS A 36 5.24 9.81 -11.20
CA LYS A 36 4.89 9.50 -9.81
C LYS A 36 4.49 8.03 -9.70
N THR A 37 5.30 7.24 -9.00
CA THR A 37 5.06 5.81 -8.78
C THR A 37 4.73 5.56 -7.31
N GLU A 38 3.68 4.80 -7.06
CA GLU A 38 3.21 4.44 -5.71
C GLU A 38 2.94 2.94 -5.62
N LEU A 39 3.04 2.39 -4.41
CA LEU A 39 2.87 0.97 -4.12
C LEU A 39 1.49 0.69 -3.54
N LEU A 40 0.83 -0.35 -4.03
CA LEU A 40 -0.37 -0.94 -3.44
C LEU A 40 -0.07 -2.39 -3.04
N ILE A 41 -0.21 -2.71 -1.75
CA ILE A 41 -0.07 -4.08 -1.25
C ILE A 41 -1.45 -4.70 -1.14
N ASN A 42 -1.69 -5.78 -1.89
CA ASN A 42 -2.97 -6.50 -1.92
C ASN A 42 -2.86 -7.89 -1.24
N GLY A 43 -3.94 -8.39 -0.68
CA GLY A 43 -3.98 -9.72 -0.07
C GLY A 43 -3.19 -9.83 1.24
N PHE A 44 -3.14 -8.74 2.02
CA PHE A 44 -2.42 -8.69 3.29
C PHE A 44 -3.13 -9.52 4.37
N ARG A 45 -2.39 -10.41 5.04
CA ARG A 45 -2.89 -11.29 6.12
C ARG A 45 -2.14 -11.01 7.43
N LYS A 46 -2.77 -10.26 8.33
CA LYS A 46 -2.16 -9.83 9.59
C LYS A 46 -1.67 -10.99 10.49
N HIS A 47 -2.40 -12.11 10.50
CA HIS A 47 -2.00 -13.27 11.31
C HIS A 47 -0.69 -13.89 10.80
N MET A 48 -0.50 -14.02 9.48
CA MET A 48 0.72 -14.55 8.90
C MET A 48 1.96 -13.69 9.19
N VAL A 49 1.78 -12.37 9.29
CA VAL A 49 2.88 -11.48 9.71
C VAL A 49 3.26 -11.73 11.17
N LYS A 50 2.27 -11.96 12.06
CA LYS A 50 2.55 -12.26 13.47
C LYS A 50 3.25 -13.62 13.64
N ASP A 51 2.91 -14.58 12.79
CA ASP A 51 3.47 -15.92 12.82
C ASP A 51 4.85 -16.00 12.14
N GLY A 52 5.27 -14.92 11.45
CA GLY A 52 6.55 -14.85 10.74
C GLY A 52 6.52 -15.44 9.32
N ASP A 53 5.34 -15.80 8.82
CA ASP A 53 5.14 -16.45 7.52
C ASP A 53 4.92 -15.45 6.37
N MET A 54 4.84 -14.16 6.67
CA MET A 54 4.64 -13.09 5.71
C MET A 54 5.44 -11.85 6.12
N LEU A 55 6.01 -11.14 5.13
CA LEU A 55 6.68 -9.88 5.36
C LEU A 55 5.71 -8.83 5.88
N ASN A 56 6.17 -8.00 6.81
CA ASN A 56 5.39 -6.86 7.27
C ASN A 56 5.44 -5.72 6.24
N ILE A 57 4.55 -4.76 6.37
CA ILE A 57 4.39 -3.67 5.41
C ILE A 57 5.61 -2.75 5.39
N ASP A 58 6.19 -2.48 6.56
CA ASP A 58 7.34 -1.58 6.69
C ASP A 58 8.57 -2.19 5.97
N ASP A 59 8.81 -3.50 6.12
CA ASP A 59 9.90 -4.20 5.42
C ASP A 59 9.69 -4.19 3.90
N ILE A 60 8.45 -4.37 3.43
CA ILE A 60 8.14 -4.32 1.98
C ILE A 60 8.39 -2.91 1.43
N CYS A 61 7.96 -1.88 2.16
CA CYS A 61 8.19 -0.48 1.76
C CYS A 61 9.67 -0.12 1.74
N GLU A 62 10.46 -0.63 2.70
CA GLU A 62 11.91 -0.43 2.74
C GLU A 62 12.60 -1.13 1.57
N LEU A 63 12.22 -2.37 1.27
CA LEU A 63 12.79 -3.14 0.16
C LEU A 63 12.52 -2.50 -1.20
N LEU A 64 11.30 -2.01 -1.43
CA LEU A 64 10.90 -1.49 -2.74
C LEU A 64 11.22 0.00 -2.92
N ASP A 65 11.47 0.72 -1.83
CA ASP A 65 11.80 2.16 -1.82
C ASP A 65 10.83 2.99 -2.69
N VAL A 66 9.52 2.81 -2.44
CA VAL A 66 8.43 3.50 -3.14
C VAL A 66 7.34 3.90 -2.16
N PRO A 67 6.75 5.11 -2.29
CA PRO A 67 5.67 5.55 -1.42
C PRO A 67 4.48 4.60 -1.41
N LEU A 68 3.97 4.28 -0.23
CA LEU A 68 2.82 3.42 -0.05
C LEU A 68 1.51 4.19 -0.32
N LEU A 69 0.77 3.77 -1.34
CA LEU A 69 -0.57 4.26 -1.63
C LEU A 69 -1.61 3.64 -0.70
N GLY A 70 -1.50 2.34 -0.44
CA GLY A 70 -2.43 1.65 0.43
C GLY A 70 -2.14 0.16 0.59
N VAL A 71 -2.90 -0.44 1.50
CA VAL A 71 -2.88 -1.88 1.76
C VAL A 71 -4.31 -2.38 1.80
N VAL A 72 -4.57 -3.47 1.08
CA VAL A 72 -5.87 -4.13 1.07
C VAL A 72 -5.71 -5.49 1.76
N PRO A 73 -6.48 -5.79 2.80
CA PRO A 73 -6.46 -7.09 3.43
C PRO A 73 -7.06 -8.15 2.48
N GLU A 74 -6.66 -9.39 2.70
CA GLU A 74 -7.41 -10.50 2.11
C GLU A 74 -8.80 -10.55 2.76
N ASP A 75 -9.83 -10.66 1.92
CA ASP A 75 -11.23 -10.64 2.34
C ASP A 75 -12.05 -11.58 1.45
N GLU A 76 -12.57 -12.62 2.05
CA GLU A 76 -13.40 -13.61 1.34
C GLU A 76 -14.69 -13.00 0.77
N GLN A 77 -15.19 -11.92 1.37
CA GLN A 77 -16.37 -11.22 0.88
C GLN A 77 -16.17 -10.62 -0.51
N ILE A 78 -14.92 -10.27 -0.87
CA ILE A 78 -14.59 -9.82 -2.23
C ILE A 78 -14.90 -10.94 -3.24
N ILE A 79 -14.48 -12.16 -2.92
CA ILE A 79 -14.68 -13.34 -3.79
C ILE A 79 -16.17 -13.65 -3.89
N ILE A 80 -16.88 -13.60 -2.77
CA ILE A 80 -18.32 -13.86 -2.72
C ILE A 80 -19.07 -12.83 -3.58
N ALA A 81 -18.81 -11.53 -3.38
CA ALA A 81 -19.44 -10.45 -4.15
C ALA A 81 -19.17 -10.60 -5.65
N GLN A 82 -17.92 -10.88 -6.04
CA GLN A 82 -17.55 -11.10 -7.44
C GLN A 82 -18.31 -12.28 -8.06
N ASN A 83 -18.44 -13.40 -7.34
CA ASN A 83 -19.16 -14.57 -7.82
C ASN A 83 -20.68 -14.32 -7.96
N HIS A 84 -21.23 -13.39 -7.18
CA HIS A 84 -22.64 -12.98 -7.27
C HIS A 84 -22.86 -11.84 -8.27
N GLY A 85 -21.78 -11.25 -8.81
CA GLY A 85 -21.87 -10.08 -9.69
C GLY A 85 -22.27 -8.81 -8.94
N GLU A 86 -22.09 -8.78 -7.63
CA GLU A 86 -22.41 -7.65 -6.77
C GLU A 86 -21.21 -6.71 -6.61
N PRO A 87 -21.42 -5.39 -6.58
CA PRO A 87 -20.34 -4.46 -6.29
C PRO A 87 -19.90 -4.60 -4.82
N LEU A 88 -18.60 -4.63 -4.58
CA LEU A 88 -18.06 -4.64 -3.21
C LEU A 88 -18.37 -3.34 -2.45
N LEU A 89 -18.43 -2.22 -3.18
CA LEU A 89 -18.68 -0.90 -2.60
C LEU A 89 -20.20 -0.64 -2.50
N HIS A 90 -20.70 -0.58 -1.29
CA HIS A 90 -22.05 -0.12 -1.04
C HIS A 90 -22.08 1.41 -1.11
N LEU A 91 -22.72 1.96 -2.13
CA LEU A 91 -22.86 3.41 -2.34
C LEU A 91 -23.69 4.12 -1.26
N ASP A 92 -24.37 3.38 -0.41
CA ASP A 92 -25.35 3.89 0.55
C ASP A 92 -24.77 4.56 1.80
N GLY A 93 -23.43 4.69 1.89
CA GLY A 93 -22.78 5.48 2.95
C GLY A 93 -23.01 4.98 4.39
N ASN A 94 -23.61 3.80 4.58
CA ASN A 94 -23.90 3.24 5.91
C ASN A 94 -22.62 2.62 6.51
N LYS A 95 -21.72 3.49 6.99
CA LYS A 95 -20.38 3.16 7.52
C LYS A 95 -20.35 2.18 8.70
N LYS A 96 -21.51 1.84 9.27
CA LYS A 96 -21.55 0.98 10.48
C LYS A 96 -21.22 -0.49 10.19
N ASN A 97 -21.39 -0.95 8.95
CA ASN A 97 -21.15 -2.33 8.53
C ASN A 97 -20.18 -2.44 7.35
N ALA A 98 -19.46 -1.36 7.02
CA ALA A 98 -18.49 -1.38 5.92
C ALA A 98 -17.39 -2.41 6.20
N LEU A 99 -17.12 -3.27 5.23
CA LEU A 99 -16.01 -4.22 5.30
C LEU A 99 -14.68 -3.47 5.35
N LEU A 100 -13.68 -4.07 6.00
CA LEU A 100 -12.36 -3.45 6.10
C LEU A 100 -11.73 -3.24 4.72
N SER A 101 -11.90 -4.18 3.80
CA SER A 101 -11.48 -4.08 2.41
C SER A 101 -12.15 -2.92 1.68
N GLU A 102 -13.46 -2.73 1.87
CA GLU A 102 -14.22 -1.60 1.32
C GLU A 102 -13.66 -0.25 1.78
N LEU A 103 -13.38 -0.12 3.08
CA LEU A 103 -12.76 1.09 3.65
C LEU A 103 -11.36 1.34 3.06
N CYS A 104 -10.58 0.27 2.83
CA CYS A 104 -9.26 0.38 2.22
C CYS A 104 -9.36 0.89 0.78
N TYR A 105 -10.22 0.31 -0.06
CA TYR A 105 -10.41 0.76 -1.44
C TYR A 105 -10.91 2.20 -1.50
N ASN A 106 -11.84 2.59 -0.64
CA ASN A 106 -12.34 3.95 -0.58
C ASN A 106 -11.23 4.96 -0.23
N ASN A 107 -10.39 4.62 0.77
CA ASN A 107 -9.26 5.46 1.15
C ASN A 107 -8.18 5.53 0.06
N ILE A 108 -7.95 4.44 -0.68
CA ILE A 108 -7.04 4.42 -1.83
C ILE A 108 -7.56 5.34 -2.94
N ALA A 109 -8.84 5.23 -3.29
CA ALA A 109 -9.47 6.09 -4.29
C ALA A 109 -9.34 7.58 -3.93
N ARG A 110 -9.60 7.94 -2.67
CA ARG A 110 -9.45 9.31 -2.17
C ARG A 110 -8.01 9.81 -2.26
N ARG A 111 -6.99 8.97 -1.98
CA ARG A 111 -5.58 9.34 -2.14
C ARG A 111 -5.21 9.52 -3.61
N ILE A 112 -5.78 8.72 -4.50
CA ILE A 112 -5.57 8.86 -5.95
C ILE A 112 -6.11 10.21 -6.42
N THR A 113 -7.23 10.68 -5.88
CA THR A 113 -7.80 12.00 -6.19
C THR A 113 -7.12 13.17 -5.47
N GLY A 114 -6.08 12.92 -4.68
CA GLY A 114 -5.25 13.94 -4.05
C GLY A 114 -5.65 14.29 -2.62
N GLU A 115 -6.58 13.55 -2.01
CA GLU A 115 -6.93 13.78 -0.60
C GLU A 115 -5.87 13.17 0.34
N GLU A 116 -5.54 13.89 1.41
CA GLU A 116 -4.71 13.37 2.49
C GLU A 116 -5.52 12.48 3.44
N VAL A 117 -5.52 11.18 3.18
CA VAL A 117 -6.20 10.19 4.00
C VAL A 117 -5.18 9.32 4.71
N PRO A 118 -5.17 9.24 6.06
CA PRO A 118 -4.22 8.41 6.79
C PRO A 118 -4.46 6.92 6.53
N LEU A 119 -3.38 6.13 6.63
CA LEU A 119 -3.51 4.66 6.61
C LEU A 119 -4.30 4.18 7.82
N LEU A 120 -5.12 3.16 7.63
CA LEU A 120 -5.94 2.59 8.69
C LEU A 120 -5.07 1.99 9.82
N ASN A 121 -5.50 2.16 11.05
CA ASN A 121 -4.72 1.74 12.23
C ASN A 121 -4.42 0.24 12.30
N TYR A 122 -5.22 -0.62 11.66
CA TYR A 122 -4.94 -2.05 11.63
C TYR A 122 -3.62 -2.38 10.91
N ILE A 123 -3.19 -1.49 10.01
CA ILE A 123 -1.93 -1.60 9.27
C ILE A 123 -0.74 -1.27 10.18
N LYS A 124 -0.92 -0.33 11.11
CA LYS A 124 0.15 0.20 11.98
C LYS A 124 0.55 -0.70 13.16
N GLN A 125 -0.11 -1.81 13.38
CA GLN A 125 0.19 -2.72 14.47
C GLN A 125 1.14 -3.83 14.03
N GLY A 126 2.45 -3.62 14.08
CA GLY A 126 3.35 -4.73 13.83
C GLY A 126 4.83 -4.51 13.76
N SER A 127 5.36 -3.32 13.89
CA SER A 127 6.82 -3.18 13.93
C SER A 127 7.30 -2.71 15.30
N ILE A 128 8.00 -3.61 16.01
CA ILE A 128 8.87 -3.23 17.14
C ILE A 128 10.04 -2.41 16.60
N PHE A 129 10.39 -2.56 15.31
CA PHE A 129 11.47 -1.85 14.63
C PHE A 129 11.13 -0.42 14.25
N SER A 130 9.86 -0.08 13.98
CA SER A 130 9.46 1.29 13.62
C SER A 130 9.74 2.33 14.73
N LYS A 131 9.84 1.89 15.99
CA LYS A 131 10.22 2.77 17.11
C LYS A 131 11.71 3.14 17.14
N ILE A 132 12.56 2.41 16.43
CA ILE A 132 14.02 2.60 16.48
C ILE A 132 14.51 3.47 15.31
N PHE A 133 13.86 3.42 14.13
CA PHE A 133 14.36 4.06 12.92
C PHE A 133 13.71 5.41 12.57
N PHE A 134 12.56 5.78 13.10
CA PHE A 134 11.92 7.08 12.81
C PHE A 134 12.36 8.25 13.70
N LYS A 135 13.56 8.21 14.30
CA LYS A 135 14.24 9.44 14.71
C LYS A 135 15.00 10.03 13.51
N LYS A 136 14.29 10.61 12.56
CA LYS A 136 14.91 11.54 11.62
C LYS A 136 15.50 12.70 12.42
N LYS A 137 16.84 12.76 12.50
CA LYS A 137 17.56 13.97 12.91
C LYS A 137 17.23 15.05 11.92
N PRO A 138 16.87 16.28 12.37
CA PRO A 138 16.76 17.40 11.46
C PRO A 138 18.15 17.67 10.85
N VAL A 139 18.23 17.67 9.53
CA VAL A 139 19.42 18.16 8.82
C VAL A 139 19.52 19.64 9.09
N LYS A 140 20.42 20.04 9.98
CA LYS A 140 20.89 21.43 10.10
C LYS A 140 21.79 21.70 8.90
N GLY A 141 21.24 22.23 7.84
CA GLY A 141 22.00 22.86 6.78
C GLY A 141 22.42 24.25 7.24
N ALA A 142 23.64 24.38 7.68
CA ALA A 142 24.29 25.68 7.77
C ALA A 142 24.90 25.99 6.41
N LEU A 143 24.39 26.96 5.74
CA LEU A 143 25.10 27.68 4.69
C LEU A 143 25.54 29.00 5.27
N HIS A 144 26.84 29.19 5.43
CA HIS A 144 27.50 30.46 5.43
C HIS A 144 28.72 30.34 4.53
N VAL A 145 28.74 30.96 3.47
CA VAL A 145 29.58 31.96 2.81
C VAL A 145 29.20 31.98 1.35
#